data_dddd9fbace050c88590cb4fdee8827c3
#
_entry.id   dddd9fbace050c88590cb4fdee8827c3
#
_cell.length_a   1.000
_cell.length_b   1.000
_cell.length_c   1.000
_cell.angle_alpha   90.00
_cell.angle_beta   90.00
_cell.angle_gamma   90.00
#
_symmetry.space_group_name_H-M   'P 1'
#
loop_
_entity.id
_entity.type
_entity.pdbx_description
1 polymer ?
#
loop_
_entity_poly.entity_id
_entity_poly.type
_entity_poly.pdbx_seq_one_letter_code
_entity_poly.pdbx_strand_id
1 'polypeptide(L)'
;MNIQAILNVVGVMLILLSGLLLAPLGVSFYYGDLPLEGYISETSAFCITCTICLLTGLILWKLFPSGIEKLRDREGFAIVATSWMVMSAFGAFPLYLTGICPNYIDALFESTSGFTTTGASILVNIDSVSHGILFWRNLMQWVGGMGIILLSLAIFPMLGIGSFHLFKAEIPGGSTVEQMQPRLAETAKILWKTYLALTVIDITAPLFAGLDLFDAVCHTFSTVATGGFSPHNGSVGVFDNIYIEAIIILFMFFGGINFALHSQIVRGNFAGALKNPEFRSYCSILIIGILIVTWGLTRVYPDGNAGEAFRNAAFTVVSIQTTTGFVTDDFNLWP
;
A
#
# COMPACT_ATOMS: atom_id res chain seq x y z
N MET A 1 18.62 15.84 19.86
CA MET A 1 17.43 15.46 19.08
C MET A 1 16.41 16.59 19.23
N ASN A 2 15.96 17.15 18.11
CA ASN A 2 14.99 18.26 18.14
C ASN A 2 13.55 17.68 18.25
N ILE A 3 13.08 17.50 19.47
CA ILE A 3 11.74 16.95 19.76
C ILE A 3 10.63 17.85 19.20
N GLN A 4 10.84 19.17 19.20
CA GLN A 4 9.86 20.12 18.67
C GLN A 4 9.62 19.91 17.16
N ALA A 5 10.68 19.64 16.38
CA ALA A 5 10.55 19.34 14.97
C ALA A 5 9.79 18.02 14.73
N ILE A 6 10.05 16.99 15.54
CA ILE A 6 9.34 15.71 15.47
C ILE A 6 7.85 15.93 15.72
N LEU A 7 7.50 16.62 16.81
CA LEU A 7 6.10 16.87 17.16
C LEU A 7 5.38 17.76 16.14
N ASN A 8 6.07 18.72 15.54
CA ASN A 8 5.52 19.54 14.46
C ASN A 8 5.15 18.69 13.24
N VAL A 9 6.08 17.84 12.77
CA VAL A 9 5.83 16.96 11.60
C VAL A 9 4.73 15.94 11.91
N VAL A 10 4.72 15.35 13.10
CA VAL A 10 3.62 14.46 13.54
C VAL A 10 2.28 15.20 13.53
N GLY A 11 2.25 16.46 13.96
CA GLY A 11 1.06 17.30 13.88
C GLY A 11 0.55 17.47 12.45
N VAL A 12 1.45 17.75 11.50
CA VAL A 12 1.10 17.84 10.06
C VAL A 12 0.57 16.49 9.54
N MET A 13 1.19 15.36 9.92
CA MET A 13 0.73 14.02 9.52
C MET A 13 -0.68 13.71 10.03
N LEU A 14 -1.00 14.10 11.26
CA LEU A 14 -2.36 13.94 11.81
C LEU A 14 -3.40 14.82 11.08
N ILE A 15 -3.03 16.03 10.67
CA ILE A 15 -3.90 16.89 9.86
C ILE A 15 -4.16 16.22 8.49
N LEU A 16 -3.12 15.67 7.85
CA LEU A 16 -3.27 14.93 6.61
C LEU A 16 -4.13 13.67 6.79
N LEU A 17 -3.93 12.93 7.89
CA LEU A 17 -4.74 11.76 8.23
C LEU A 17 -6.22 12.13 8.40
N SER A 18 -6.52 13.27 9.03
CA SER A 18 -7.90 13.75 9.16
C SER A 18 -8.54 14.02 7.79
N GLY A 19 -7.78 14.56 6.85
CA GLY A 19 -8.23 14.74 5.46
C GLY A 19 -8.49 13.42 4.73
N LEU A 20 -7.63 12.42 4.93
CA LEU A 20 -7.81 11.08 4.36
C LEU A 20 -9.05 10.36 4.89
N LEU A 21 -9.37 10.55 6.18
CA LEU A 21 -10.57 9.97 6.82
C LEU A 21 -11.89 10.50 6.24
N LEU A 22 -11.88 11.61 5.49
CA LEU A 22 -13.08 12.11 4.80
C LEU A 22 -13.55 11.17 3.67
N ALA A 23 -12.62 10.42 3.05
CA ALA A 23 -12.99 9.49 1.98
C ALA A 23 -13.83 8.30 2.52
N PRO A 24 -13.36 7.51 3.52
CA PRO A 24 -14.19 6.45 4.11
C PRO A 24 -15.45 6.99 4.81
N LEU A 25 -15.43 8.21 5.36
CA LEU A 25 -16.61 8.88 5.87
C LEU A 25 -17.67 9.08 4.76
N GLY A 26 -17.26 9.50 3.57
CA GLY A 26 -18.14 9.62 2.40
C GLY A 26 -18.71 8.27 1.97
N VAL A 27 -17.90 7.21 1.96
CA VAL A 27 -18.35 5.84 1.66
C VAL A 27 -19.37 5.35 2.71
N SER A 28 -19.05 5.52 4.00
CA SER A 28 -19.96 5.16 5.10
C SER A 28 -21.31 5.88 5.01
N PHE A 29 -21.29 7.16 4.62
CA PHE A 29 -22.52 7.92 4.42
C PHE A 29 -23.34 7.44 3.22
N TYR A 30 -22.66 7.02 2.14
CA TYR A 30 -23.31 6.56 0.92
C TYR A 30 -23.98 5.19 1.11
N TYR A 31 -23.30 4.24 1.75
CA TYR A 31 -23.83 2.88 1.96
C TYR A 31 -24.80 2.81 3.14
N GLY A 32 -24.62 3.64 4.17
CA GLY A 32 -25.53 3.74 5.31
C GLY A 32 -25.63 2.45 6.13
N ASP A 33 -24.52 1.71 6.27
CA ASP A 33 -24.47 0.45 6.99
C ASP A 33 -24.91 0.60 8.46
N LEU A 34 -25.64 -0.37 8.95
CA LEU A 34 -26.15 -0.36 10.32
C LEU A 34 -25.01 -0.65 11.31
N PRO A 35 -24.99 0.07 12.47
CA PRO A 35 -23.99 -0.18 13.49
C PRO A 35 -24.16 -1.57 14.11
N LEU A 36 -23.06 -2.17 14.59
CA LEU A 36 -23.10 -3.33 15.44
C LEU A 36 -23.78 -2.99 16.78
N GLU A 37 -24.50 -3.95 17.33
CA GLU A 37 -25.22 -3.78 18.59
C GLU A 37 -24.28 -3.38 19.73
N GLY A 38 -24.61 -2.28 20.41
CA GLY A 38 -23.80 -1.72 21.49
C GLY A 38 -22.62 -0.82 21.04
N TYR A 39 -22.43 -0.60 19.74
CA TYR A 39 -21.37 0.26 19.21
C TYR A 39 -21.93 1.46 18.45
N ILE A 40 -21.05 2.42 18.15
CA ILE A 40 -21.44 3.62 17.40
C ILE A 40 -21.46 3.35 15.89
N SER A 41 -22.23 4.13 15.13
CA SER A 41 -22.25 4.03 13.68
C SER A 41 -20.86 4.37 13.09
N GLU A 42 -20.55 3.77 11.96
CA GLU A 42 -19.33 4.06 11.19
C GLU A 42 -19.12 5.55 10.95
N THR A 43 -20.17 6.22 10.45
CA THR A 43 -20.15 7.66 10.18
C THR A 43 -19.74 8.46 11.40
N SER A 44 -20.30 8.10 12.59
CA SER A 44 -19.92 8.73 13.85
C SER A 44 -18.48 8.41 14.24
N ALA A 45 -18.03 7.18 14.05
CA ALA A 45 -16.66 6.75 14.35
C ALA A 45 -15.64 7.53 13.49
N PHE A 46 -15.90 7.66 12.19
CA PHE A 46 -15.05 8.45 11.29
C PHE A 46 -15.07 9.94 11.63
N CYS A 47 -16.24 10.52 11.94
CA CYS A 47 -16.33 11.92 12.36
C CYS A 47 -15.54 12.20 13.65
N ILE A 48 -15.67 11.33 14.65
CA ILE A 48 -14.95 11.46 15.93
C ILE A 48 -13.44 11.36 15.66
N THR A 49 -12.99 10.34 14.93
CA THR A 49 -11.58 10.13 14.64
C THR A 49 -11.00 11.29 13.84
N CYS A 50 -11.70 11.76 12.80
CA CYS A 50 -11.32 12.93 12.00
C CYS A 50 -11.13 14.17 12.90
N THR A 51 -12.08 14.42 13.79
CA THR A 51 -12.03 15.56 14.71
C THR A 51 -10.85 15.46 15.67
N ILE A 52 -10.62 14.28 16.27
CA ILE A 52 -9.48 14.05 17.19
C ILE A 52 -8.16 14.25 16.45
N CYS A 53 -8.01 13.68 15.25
CA CYS A 53 -6.81 13.84 14.42
C CYS A 53 -6.56 15.31 14.08
N LEU A 54 -7.60 16.02 13.66
CA LEU A 54 -7.50 17.44 13.29
C LEU A 54 -7.11 18.31 14.49
N LEU A 55 -7.80 18.16 15.61
CA LEU A 55 -7.53 18.97 16.82
C LEU A 55 -6.14 18.69 17.37
N THR A 56 -5.78 17.42 17.55
CA THR A 56 -4.45 17.02 18.03
C THR A 56 -3.36 17.49 17.07
N GLY A 57 -3.57 17.32 15.77
CA GLY A 57 -2.65 17.77 14.73
C GLY A 57 -2.43 19.28 14.75
N LEU A 58 -3.51 20.08 14.84
CA LEU A 58 -3.43 21.54 14.92
C LEU A 58 -2.74 22.01 16.21
N ILE A 59 -3.02 21.36 17.35
CA ILE A 59 -2.38 21.66 18.63
C ILE A 59 -0.86 21.43 18.49
N LEU A 60 -0.45 20.27 18.03
CA LEU A 60 0.99 19.96 17.86
C LEU A 60 1.68 20.90 16.88
N TRP A 61 1.04 21.17 15.73
CA TRP A 61 1.60 22.07 14.72
C TRP A 61 1.79 23.50 15.23
N LYS A 62 0.83 24.05 16.01
CA LYS A 62 0.89 25.41 16.53
C LYS A 62 1.79 25.56 17.75
N LEU A 63 1.77 24.57 18.67
CA LEU A 63 2.55 24.65 19.91
C LEU A 63 4.05 24.41 19.71
N PHE A 64 4.41 23.68 18.66
CA PHE A 64 5.80 23.30 18.37
C PHE A 64 6.26 23.83 16.99
N PRO A 65 6.23 25.18 16.75
CA PRO A 65 6.73 25.72 15.50
C PRO A 65 8.22 25.44 15.38
N SER A 66 8.64 24.70 14.37
CA SER A 66 10.06 24.39 14.16
C SER A 66 10.46 24.74 12.73
N GLY A 67 11.64 25.38 12.61
CA GLY A 67 12.32 25.51 11.33
C GLY A 67 12.86 24.13 10.91
N ILE A 68 12.41 23.62 9.77
CA ILE A 68 12.85 22.34 9.17
C ILE A 68 14.32 22.42 8.68
N GLU A 69 14.93 23.60 8.72
CA GLU A 69 16.17 23.93 8.00
C GLU A 69 17.44 23.20 8.47
N LYS A 70 17.43 22.47 9.59
CA LYS A 70 18.61 21.76 10.12
C LYS A 70 18.26 20.41 10.78
N LEU A 71 17.51 19.55 10.11
CA LEU A 71 17.29 18.20 10.58
C LEU A 71 18.53 17.34 10.33
N ARG A 72 19.00 16.64 11.37
CA ARG A 72 20.05 15.62 11.25
C ARG A 72 19.43 14.26 10.94
N ASP A 73 20.23 13.32 10.45
CA ASP A 73 19.78 11.96 10.09
C ASP A 73 19.00 11.28 11.19
N ARG A 74 19.43 11.42 12.46
CA ARG A 74 18.74 10.85 13.63
C ARG A 74 17.32 11.38 13.81
N GLU A 75 17.10 12.65 13.49
CA GLU A 75 15.77 13.28 13.58
C GLU A 75 14.88 12.82 12.43
N GLY A 76 15.45 12.63 11.23
CA GLY A 76 14.76 12.04 10.09
C GLY A 76 14.21 10.65 10.41
N PHE A 77 15.03 9.75 10.95
CA PHE A 77 14.58 8.42 11.38
C PHE A 77 13.52 8.46 12.48
N ALA A 78 13.71 9.34 13.48
CA ALA A 78 12.76 9.48 14.58
C ALA A 78 11.40 9.99 14.07
N ILE A 79 11.39 10.97 13.15
CA ILE A 79 10.17 11.49 12.51
C ILE A 79 9.43 10.37 11.82
N VAL A 80 10.12 9.59 11.00
CA VAL A 80 9.54 8.49 10.26
C VAL A 80 8.93 7.45 11.19
N ALA A 81 9.72 6.89 12.11
CA ALA A 81 9.26 5.86 13.03
C ALA A 81 8.06 6.33 13.87
N THR A 82 8.14 7.57 14.40
CA THR A 82 7.05 8.15 15.19
C THR A 82 5.80 8.40 14.33
N SER A 83 5.96 8.86 13.10
CA SER A 83 4.83 9.09 12.18
C SER A 83 4.07 7.79 11.90
N TRP A 84 4.77 6.69 11.60
CA TRP A 84 4.15 5.38 11.40
C TRP A 84 3.39 4.91 12.63
N MET A 85 4.01 5.00 13.82
CA MET A 85 3.37 4.61 15.08
C MET A 85 2.11 5.43 15.35
N VAL A 86 2.18 6.75 15.16
CA VAL A 86 1.05 7.65 15.41
C VAL A 86 -0.06 7.45 14.38
N MET A 87 0.27 7.33 13.09
CA MET A 87 -0.74 7.06 12.06
C MET A 87 -1.46 5.73 12.31
N SER A 88 -0.73 4.67 12.69
CA SER A 88 -1.33 3.38 13.05
C SER A 88 -2.23 3.49 14.28
N ALA A 89 -1.77 4.20 15.33
CA ALA A 89 -2.56 4.37 16.54
C ALA A 89 -3.88 5.14 16.27
N PHE A 90 -3.81 6.26 15.55
CA PHE A 90 -5.03 7.03 15.24
C PHE A 90 -5.89 6.36 14.17
N GLY A 91 -5.30 5.69 13.21
CA GLY A 91 -6.01 4.90 12.18
C GLY A 91 -6.77 3.69 12.73
N ALA A 92 -6.42 3.22 13.93
CA ALA A 92 -7.11 2.14 14.63
C ALA A 92 -8.46 2.58 15.24
N PHE A 93 -8.67 3.88 15.52
CA PHE A 93 -9.89 4.34 16.19
C PHE A 93 -11.19 3.96 15.46
N PRO A 94 -11.33 4.10 14.13
CA PRO A 94 -12.56 3.69 13.46
C PRO A 94 -12.87 2.20 13.68
N LEU A 95 -11.87 1.32 13.59
CA LEU A 95 -12.00 -0.13 13.80
C LEU A 95 -12.44 -0.47 15.24
N TYR A 96 -11.88 0.24 16.21
CA TYR A 96 -12.21 0.05 17.63
C TYR A 96 -13.60 0.61 17.99
N LEU A 97 -13.91 1.82 17.56
CA LEU A 97 -15.15 2.52 17.90
C LEU A 97 -16.40 1.86 17.30
N THR A 98 -16.26 1.26 16.12
CA THR A 98 -17.34 0.50 15.45
C THR A 98 -17.51 -0.91 16.01
N GLY A 99 -16.59 -1.38 16.86
CA GLY A 99 -16.62 -2.73 17.43
C GLY A 99 -16.20 -3.84 16.49
N ILE A 100 -15.75 -3.52 15.28
CA ILE A 100 -15.18 -4.51 14.34
C ILE A 100 -13.96 -5.20 14.99
N CYS A 101 -13.14 -4.42 15.71
CA CYS A 101 -12.14 -4.93 16.61
C CYS A 101 -12.51 -4.52 18.03
N PRO A 102 -13.09 -5.42 18.86
CA PRO A 102 -13.54 -5.08 20.22
C PRO A 102 -12.41 -4.65 21.16
N ASN A 103 -11.19 -5.07 20.86
CA ASN A 103 -9.99 -4.72 21.61
C ASN A 103 -9.17 -3.69 20.81
N TYR A 104 -8.72 -2.61 21.46
CA TYR A 104 -7.89 -1.59 20.79
C TYR A 104 -6.55 -2.14 20.27
N ILE A 105 -5.96 -3.14 20.92
CA ILE A 105 -4.70 -3.76 20.47
C ILE A 105 -4.93 -4.48 19.14
N ASP A 106 -6.08 -5.12 18.97
CA ASP A 106 -6.46 -5.79 17.74
C ASP A 106 -6.71 -4.77 16.61
N ALA A 107 -7.38 -3.67 16.92
CA ALA A 107 -7.55 -2.54 15.99
C ALA A 107 -6.21 -1.91 15.60
N LEU A 108 -5.28 -1.80 16.55
CA LEU A 108 -3.92 -1.29 16.31
C LEU A 108 -3.13 -2.25 15.40
N PHE A 109 -3.26 -3.56 15.60
CA PHE A 109 -2.64 -4.56 14.73
C PHE A 109 -3.14 -4.42 13.29
N GLU A 110 -4.47 -4.39 13.09
CA GLU A 110 -5.10 -4.26 11.78
C GLU A 110 -4.69 -2.95 11.08
N SER A 111 -4.70 -1.84 11.82
CA SER A 111 -4.27 -0.53 11.30
C SER A 111 -2.78 -0.50 10.96
N THR A 112 -1.92 -1.10 11.80
CA THR A 112 -0.49 -1.20 11.54
C THR A 112 -0.24 -2.04 10.30
N SER A 113 -0.90 -3.21 10.19
CA SER A 113 -0.82 -4.07 9.02
C SER A 113 -1.28 -3.34 7.74
N GLY A 114 -2.32 -2.51 7.84
CA GLY A 114 -2.78 -1.66 6.75
C GLY A 114 -1.71 -0.67 6.31
N PHE A 115 -1.26 0.20 7.19
CA PHE A 115 -0.28 1.24 6.84
C PHE A 115 1.09 0.69 6.44
N THR A 116 1.53 -0.43 7.00
CA THR A 116 2.80 -1.07 6.60
C THR A 116 2.67 -1.97 5.37
N THR A 117 1.49 -2.02 4.75
CA THR A 117 1.19 -2.90 3.60
C THR A 117 1.53 -4.38 3.86
N THR A 118 1.41 -4.82 5.11
CA THR A 118 1.72 -6.20 5.50
C THR A 118 0.64 -7.19 5.05
N GLY A 119 -0.63 -6.77 5.06
CA GLY A 119 -1.77 -7.58 4.64
C GLY A 119 -2.22 -8.66 5.63
N ALA A 120 -1.55 -8.79 6.78
CA ALA A 120 -1.99 -9.70 7.84
C ALA A 120 -3.27 -9.13 8.51
N SER A 121 -4.33 -9.94 8.61
CA SER A 121 -5.60 -9.56 9.22
C SER A 121 -5.97 -10.50 10.37
N ILE A 122 -6.56 -9.91 11.42
CA ILE A 122 -7.14 -10.69 12.52
C ILE A 122 -8.65 -10.85 12.37
N LEU A 123 -9.24 -10.21 11.36
CA LEU A 123 -10.67 -10.30 11.11
C LEU A 123 -11.02 -11.66 10.54
N VAL A 124 -11.94 -12.37 11.21
CA VAL A 124 -12.34 -13.72 10.82
C VAL A 124 -13.42 -13.71 9.75
N ASN A 125 -14.34 -12.74 9.80
CA ASN A 125 -15.44 -12.61 8.85
C ASN A 125 -15.44 -11.21 8.23
N ILE A 126 -14.72 -11.08 7.12
CA ILE A 126 -14.57 -9.82 6.40
C ILE A 126 -15.85 -9.45 5.65
N ASP A 127 -16.59 -10.44 5.13
CA ASP A 127 -17.83 -10.21 4.38
C ASP A 127 -18.95 -9.56 5.22
N SER A 128 -18.87 -9.64 6.55
CA SER A 128 -19.81 -8.97 7.46
C SER A 128 -19.37 -7.56 7.89
N VAL A 129 -18.19 -7.12 7.46
CA VAL A 129 -17.66 -5.80 7.83
C VAL A 129 -18.28 -4.74 6.91
N SER A 130 -18.63 -3.61 7.51
CA SER A 130 -19.24 -2.48 6.82
C SER A 130 -18.33 -1.85 5.75
N HIS A 131 -18.94 -1.30 4.70
CA HIS A 131 -18.23 -0.78 3.52
C HIS A 131 -17.24 0.33 3.84
N GLY A 132 -17.55 1.25 4.75
CA GLY A 132 -16.65 2.34 5.11
C GLY A 132 -15.38 1.81 5.80
N ILE A 133 -15.49 0.80 6.68
CA ILE A 133 -14.34 0.15 7.33
C ILE A 133 -13.53 -0.65 6.32
N LEU A 134 -14.16 -1.39 5.41
CA LEU A 134 -13.46 -2.12 4.34
C LEU A 134 -12.67 -1.15 3.44
N PHE A 135 -13.32 -0.06 3.04
CA PHE A 135 -12.66 0.99 2.26
C PHE A 135 -11.47 1.59 3.03
N TRP A 136 -11.64 1.87 4.34
CA TRP A 136 -10.57 2.40 5.19
C TRP A 136 -9.37 1.47 5.26
N ARG A 137 -9.59 0.17 5.42
CA ARG A 137 -8.53 -0.85 5.44
C ARG A 137 -7.68 -0.78 4.16
N ASN A 138 -8.33 -0.80 3.00
CA ASN A 138 -7.64 -0.75 1.71
C ASN A 138 -6.97 0.63 1.47
N LEU A 139 -7.61 1.73 1.88
CA LEU A 139 -7.03 3.07 1.78
C LEU A 139 -5.76 3.21 2.65
N MET A 140 -5.74 2.60 3.85
CA MET A 140 -4.51 2.56 4.66
C MET A 140 -3.36 1.91 3.91
N GLN A 141 -3.59 0.81 3.19
CA GLN A 141 -2.56 0.17 2.37
C GLN A 141 -2.12 1.07 1.22
N TRP A 142 -3.05 1.70 0.52
CA TRP A 142 -2.72 2.61 -0.57
C TRP A 142 -1.85 3.78 -0.11
N VAL A 143 -2.19 4.40 1.00
CA VAL A 143 -1.39 5.48 1.62
C VAL A 143 -0.04 4.96 2.10
N GLY A 144 -0.02 3.77 2.68
CA GLY A 144 1.18 3.10 3.16
C GLY A 144 2.19 2.81 2.05
N GLY A 145 1.73 2.21 0.95
CA GLY A 145 2.57 1.92 -0.22
C GLY A 145 3.23 3.17 -0.79
N MET A 146 2.48 4.26 -0.87
CA MET A 146 3.00 5.55 -1.28
C MET A 146 3.97 6.16 -0.24
N GLY A 147 3.67 6.01 1.04
CA GLY A 147 4.49 6.49 2.14
C GLY A 147 5.89 5.87 2.11
N ILE A 148 6.02 4.57 1.87
CA ILE A 148 7.30 3.87 1.77
C ILE A 148 8.12 4.38 0.58
N ILE A 149 7.50 4.63 -0.58
CA ILE A 149 8.18 5.17 -1.76
C ILE A 149 8.79 6.55 -1.47
N LEU A 150 8.01 7.44 -0.85
CA LEU A 150 8.50 8.78 -0.49
C LEU A 150 9.56 8.74 0.60
N LEU A 151 9.41 7.84 1.55
CA LEU A 151 10.33 7.64 2.65
C LEU A 151 11.69 7.16 2.16
N SER A 152 11.71 6.19 1.25
CA SER A 152 12.95 5.66 0.68
C SER A 152 13.74 6.76 -0.03
N LEU A 153 13.08 7.66 -0.75
CA LEU A 153 13.71 8.81 -1.39
C LEU A 153 14.27 9.84 -0.40
N ALA A 154 13.62 10.02 0.75
CA ALA A 154 14.08 10.97 1.76
C ALA A 154 15.23 10.40 2.60
N ILE A 155 15.19 9.11 2.95
CA ILE A 155 16.14 8.48 3.87
C ILE A 155 17.40 7.96 3.17
N PHE A 156 17.31 7.35 2.00
CA PHE A 156 18.47 6.77 1.34
C PHE A 156 19.63 7.75 1.09
N PRO A 157 19.38 9.00 0.68
CA PRO A 157 20.46 10.01 0.59
C PRO A 157 21.11 10.33 1.94
N MET A 158 20.34 10.29 3.04
CA MET A 158 20.83 10.59 4.39
C MET A 158 21.72 9.46 4.95
N LEU A 159 21.46 8.20 4.54
CA LEU A 159 22.22 7.04 5.00
C LEU A 159 23.59 6.88 4.35
N GLY A 160 23.88 7.58 3.27
CA GLY A 160 25.10 7.39 2.49
C GLY A 160 25.25 5.97 1.90
N ILE A 161 24.21 5.13 2.03
CA ILE A 161 24.22 3.72 1.62
C ILE A 161 23.74 3.62 0.17
N GLY A 162 24.60 3.15 -0.72
CA GLY A 162 24.26 2.64 -2.05
C GLY A 162 23.62 3.61 -3.04
N SER A 163 22.65 4.41 -2.63
CA SER A 163 21.95 5.36 -3.49
C SER A 163 22.84 6.50 -3.95
N PHE A 164 23.80 6.92 -3.12
CA PHE A 164 24.78 7.95 -3.50
C PHE A 164 25.72 7.45 -4.61
N HIS A 165 26.10 6.16 -4.60
CA HIS A 165 26.94 5.57 -5.65
C HIS A 165 26.15 5.23 -6.91
N LEU A 166 24.89 4.78 -6.79
CA LEU A 166 24.00 4.56 -7.94
C LEU A 166 23.58 5.87 -8.61
N PHE A 167 23.21 6.89 -7.81
CA PHE A 167 22.91 8.21 -8.33
C PHE A 167 24.17 8.95 -8.89
N LYS A 168 25.32 8.76 -8.25
CA LYS A 168 26.57 9.34 -8.73
C LYS A 168 27.07 8.69 -10.03
N ALA A 169 26.73 7.42 -10.26
CA ALA A 169 27.04 6.72 -11.51
C ALA A 169 26.16 7.17 -12.68
N GLU A 170 24.93 7.69 -12.39
CA GLU A 170 24.01 8.19 -13.42
C GLU A 170 24.17 9.68 -13.74
N ILE A 171 24.98 10.43 -12.95
CA ILE A 171 25.15 11.88 -13.13
C ILE A 171 26.64 12.21 -13.29
N PRO A 172 27.12 12.50 -14.50
CA PRO A 172 28.45 13.04 -14.72
C PRO A 172 28.56 14.46 -14.15
N GLY A 173 29.44 14.64 -13.14
CA GLY A 173 29.73 15.92 -12.54
C GLY A 173 29.20 16.07 -11.11
N GLY A 174 30.13 15.97 -10.12
CA GLY A 174 29.86 16.01 -8.70
C GLY A 174 28.99 17.19 -8.25
N SER A 175 27.76 16.91 -7.87
CA SER A 175 26.82 17.90 -7.37
C SER A 175 26.90 18.03 -5.85
N THR A 176 26.85 19.25 -5.36
CA THR A 176 26.76 19.59 -3.93
C THR A 176 25.38 19.22 -3.36
N VAL A 177 25.29 19.05 -2.04
CA VAL A 177 24.04 18.69 -1.33
C VAL A 177 22.88 19.64 -1.66
N GLU A 178 23.17 20.93 -1.90
CA GLU A 178 22.19 21.95 -2.28
C GLU A 178 21.57 21.73 -3.67
N GLN A 179 22.28 21.07 -4.60
CA GLN A 179 21.77 20.73 -5.94
C GLN A 179 20.96 19.41 -5.94
N MET A 180 21.02 18.63 -4.86
CA MET A 180 20.30 17.34 -4.75
C MET A 180 18.84 17.50 -4.32
N GLN A 181 18.53 18.48 -3.48
CA GLN A 181 17.15 18.70 -2.98
C GLN A 181 16.10 18.91 -4.09
N PRO A 182 16.33 19.76 -5.10
CA PRO A 182 15.38 19.93 -6.20
C PRO A 182 15.16 18.66 -7.02
N ARG A 183 16.21 17.87 -7.23
CA ARG A 183 16.16 16.61 -8.00
C ARG A 183 15.39 15.51 -7.25
N LEU A 184 15.55 15.42 -5.93
CA LEU A 184 14.78 14.50 -5.09
C LEU A 184 13.28 14.83 -5.13
N ALA A 185 12.94 16.12 -5.04
CA ALA A 185 11.55 16.56 -5.14
C ALA A 185 10.94 16.28 -6.53
N GLU A 186 11.70 16.44 -7.61
CA GLU A 186 11.26 16.08 -8.97
C GLU A 186 11.05 14.57 -9.09
N THR A 187 11.98 13.77 -8.58
CA THR A 187 11.86 12.31 -8.59
C THR A 187 10.62 11.88 -7.79
N ALA A 188 10.41 12.42 -6.60
CA ALA A 188 9.22 12.17 -5.80
C ALA A 188 7.92 12.49 -6.56
N LYS A 189 7.86 13.64 -7.25
CA LYS A 189 6.70 14.01 -8.09
C LYS A 189 6.44 13.02 -9.23
N ILE A 190 7.49 12.51 -9.86
CA ILE A 190 7.36 11.53 -10.95
C ILE A 190 6.83 10.21 -10.38
N LEU A 191 7.38 9.74 -9.26
CA LEU A 191 6.92 8.50 -8.62
C LEU A 191 5.46 8.61 -8.16
N TRP A 192 5.08 9.76 -7.58
CA TRP A 192 3.71 10.06 -7.22
C TRP A 192 2.75 9.99 -8.41
N LYS A 193 3.11 10.67 -9.50
CA LYS A 193 2.31 10.65 -10.73
C LYS A 193 2.19 9.25 -11.31
N THR A 194 3.27 8.47 -11.27
CA THR A 194 3.26 7.08 -11.73
C THR A 194 2.36 6.21 -10.87
N TYR A 195 2.44 6.35 -9.53
CA TYR A 195 1.58 5.62 -8.61
C TYR A 195 0.10 5.95 -8.82
N LEU A 196 -0.25 7.23 -8.96
CA LEU A 196 -1.61 7.67 -9.28
C LEU A 196 -2.08 7.17 -10.65
N ALA A 197 -1.22 7.22 -11.66
CA ALA A 197 -1.57 6.73 -13.00
C ALA A 197 -1.84 5.22 -12.98
N LEU A 198 -0.99 4.43 -12.31
CA LEU A 198 -1.21 3.00 -12.11
C LEU A 198 -2.53 2.74 -11.37
N THR A 199 -2.81 3.49 -10.31
CA THR A 199 -4.07 3.38 -9.56
C THR A 199 -5.28 3.63 -10.46
N VAL A 200 -5.28 4.71 -11.25
CA VAL A 200 -6.41 5.03 -12.14
C VAL A 200 -6.61 3.96 -13.21
N ILE A 201 -5.53 3.47 -13.80
CA ILE A 201 -5.60 2.42 -14.83
C ILE A 201 -6.07 1.10 -14.21
N ASP A 202 -5.56 0.76 -13.01
CA ASP A 202 -5.94 -0.47 -12.30
C ASP A 202 -7.39 -0.42 -11.78
N ILE A 203 -7.95 0.74 -11.42
CA ILE A 203 -9.39 0.86 -11.14
C ILE A 203 -10.22 0.60 -12.40
N THR A 204 -9.81 1.19 -13.53
CA THR A 204 -10.62 1.12 -14.75
C THR A 204 -10.61 -0.25 -15.40
N ALA A 205 -9.51 -0.99 -15.34
CA ALA A 205 -9.38 -2.29 -16.01
C ALA A 205 -10.33 -3.37 -15.41
N PRO A 206 -10.41 -3.59 -14.09
CA PRO A 206 -11.37 -4.53 -13.50
C PRO A 206 -12.84 -4.12 -13.70
N LEU A 207 -13.15 -2.81 -13.75
CA LEU A 207 -14.49 -2.33 -14.08
C LEU A 207 -14.93 -2.80 -15.46
N PHE A 208 -14.04 -2.73 -16.46
CA PHE A 208 -14.33 -3.26 -17.81
C PHE A 208 -14.44 -4.80 -17.83
N ALA A 209 -13.82 -5.50 -16.87
CA ALA A 209 -13.96 -6.94 -16.68
C ALA A 209 -15.23 -7.34 -15.92
N GLY A 210 -16.05 -6.36 -15.49
CA GLY A 210 -17.33 -6.59 -14.85
C GLY A 210 -17.34 -6.51 -13.33
N LEU A 211 -16.25 -6.04 -12.71
CA LEU A 211 -16.21 -5.77 -11.26
C LEU A 211 -17.04 -4.52 -10.94
N ASP A 212 -17.68 -4.49 -9.78
CA ASP A 212 -18.33 -3.27 -9.32
C ASP A 212 -17.30 -2.22 -8.85
N LEU A 213 -17.74 -0.96 -8.72
CA LEU A 213 -16.83 0.15 -8.43
C LEU A 213 -16.17 0.02 -7.06
N PHE A 214 -16.90 -0.47 -6.05
CA PHE A 214 -16.38 -0.60 -4.70
C PHE A 214 -15.24 -1.61 -4.66
N ASP A 215 -15.48 -2.80 -5.20
CA ASP A 215 -14.48 -3.86 -5.26
C ASP A 215 -13.28 -3.48 -6.15
N ALA A 216 -13.53 -2.84 -7.29
CA ALA A 216 -12.47 -2.37 -8.16
C ALA A 216 -11.54 -1.37 -7.43
N VAL A 217 -12.08 -0.41 -6.68
CA VAL A 217 -11.29 0.57 -5.93
C VAL A 217 -10.54 -0.09 -4.77
N CYS A 218 -11.23 -0.92 -3.98
CA CYS A 218 -10.63 -1.59 -2.82
C CYS A 218 -9.48 -2.51 -3.24
N HIS A 219 -9.70 -3.37 -4.24
CA HIS A 219 -8.63 -4.27 -4.73
C HIS A 219 -7.49 -3.49 -5.36
N THR A 220 -7.76 -2.46 -6.15
CA THR A 220 -6.71 -1.61 -6.74
C THR A 220 -5.82 -0.98 -5.67
N PHE A 221 -6.41 -0.44 -4.60
CA PHE A 221 -5.63 0.17 -3.51
C PHE A 221 -4.63 -0.81 -2.91
N SER A 222 -5.06 -2.05 -2.70
CA SER A 222 -4.21 -3.11 -2.16
C SER A 222 -3.26 -3.70 -3.20
N THR A 223 -3.65 -3.78 -4.48
CA THR A 223 -2.82 -4.30 -5.59
C THR A 223 -1.62 -3.39 -5.85
N VAL A 224 -1.86 -2.09 -6.08
CA VAL A 224 -0.80 -1.13 -6.40
C VAL A 224 0.15 -0.91 -5.22
N ALA A 225 -0.38 -1.01 -3.99
CA ALA A 225 0.40 -0.95 -2.75
C ALA A 225 1.07 -2.28 -2.40
N THR A 226 0.77 -3.37 -3.12
CA THR A 226 1.20 -4.74 -2.80
C THR A 226 0.87 -5.14 -1.36
N GLY A 227 -0.35 -4.81 -0.88
CA GLY A 227 -0.73 -4.93 0.52
C GLY A 227 -1.65 -6.11 0.85
N GLY A 228 -2.52 -6.55 -0.09
CA GLY A 228 -3.29 -7.79 -0.02
C GLY A 228 -4.57 -7.78 0.81
N PHE A 229 -4.99 -6.66 1.37
CA PHE A 229 -6.31 -6.58 1.96
C PHE A 229 -7.39 -6.68 0.88
N SER A 230 -8.39 -7.51 1.15
CA SER A 230 -9.58 -7.66 0.31
C SER A 230 -10.84 -7.33 1.12
N PRO A 231 -11.91 -6.83 0.49
CA PRO A 231 -13.22 -6.73 1.10
C PRO A 231 -13.95 -8.07 1.23
N HIS A 232 -13.37 -9.18 0.74
CA HIS A 232 -13.96 -10.51 0.77
C HIS A 232 -13.08 -11.54 1.47
N ASN A 233 -13.68 -12.48 2.21
CA ASN A 233 -12.96 -13.57 2.87
C ASN A 233 -12.20 -14.45 1.88
N GLY A 234 -12.81 -14.75 0.72
CA GLY A 234 -12.18 -15.53 -0.34
C GLY A 234 -11.20 -14.75 -1.21
N SER A 235 -10.85 -13.51 -0.82
CA SER A 235 -9.97 -12.64 -1.59
C SER A 235 -10.42 -12.52 -3.05
N VAL A 236 -9.49 -12.52 -4.02
CA VAL A 236 -9.79 -12.44 -5.46
C VAL A 236 -10.48 -13.69 -6.00
N GLY A 237 -10.34 -14.84 -5.32
CA GLY A 237 -10.98 -16.11 -5.71
C GLY A 237 -12.49 -16.06 -5.75
N VAL A 238 -13.13 -15.12 -5.03
CA VAL A 238 -14.61 -14.97 -5.01
C VAL A 238 -15.17 -14.64 -6.40
N PHE A 239 -14.39 -13.94 -7.23
CA PHE A 239 -14.85 -13.48 -8.55
C PHE A 239 -14.88 -14.60 -9.60
N ASP A 240 -14.08 -15.66 -9.42
CA ASP A 240 -13.90 -16.77 -10.38
C ASP A 240 -13.87 -16.31 -11.85
N ASN A 241 -13.12 -15.25 -12.11
CA ASN A 241 -13.04 -14.62 -13.43
C ASN A 241 -11.58 -14.46 -13.87
N ILE A 242 -11.21 -15.20 -14.91
CA ILE A 242 -9.84 -15.22 -15.46
C ILE A 242 -9.36 -13.85 -15.92
N TYR A 243 -10.26 -12.97 -16.39
CA TYR A 243 -9.89 -11.62 -16.81
C TYR A 243 -9.54 -10.73 -15.64
N ILE A 244 -10.31 -10.82 -14.53
CA ILE A 244 -10.03 -10.08 -13.28
C ILE A 244 -8.70 -10.54 -12.70
N GLU A 245 -8.48 -11.85 -12.63
CA GLU A 245 -7.22 -12.40 -12.12
C GLU A 245 -6.02 -11.97 -12.98
N ALA A 246 -6.15 -12.04 -14.32
CA ALA A 246 -5.07 -11.62 -15.22
C ALA A 246 -4.73 -10.13 -15.06
N ILE A 247 -5.75 -9.28 -14.87
CA ILE A 247 -5.55 -7.84 -14.60
C ILE A 247 -4.81 -7.66 -13.26
N ILE A 248 -5.28 -8.31 -12.20
CA ILE A 248 -4.66 -8.21 -10.87
C ILE A 248 -3.22 -8.72 -10.90
N ILE A 249 -2.95 -9.86 -11.56
CA ILE A 249 -1.56 -10.37 -11.78
C ILE A 249 -0.69 -9.30 -12.42
N LEU A 250 -1.18 -8.67 -13.47
CA LEU A 250 -0.43 -7.64 -14.21
C LEU A 250 -0.10 -6.44 -13.31
N PHE A 251 -1.07 -5.97 -12.51
CA PHE A 251 -0.84 -4.82 -11.63
C PHE A 251 -0.05 -5.17 -10.37
N MET A 252 -0.19 -6.38 -9.80
CA MET A 252 0.75 -6.89 -8.78
C MET A 252 2.18 -6.92 -9.32
N PHE A 253 2.37 -7.42 -10.55
CA PHE A 253 3.68 -7.41 -11.20
C PHE A 253 4.26 -6.00 -11.33
N PHE A 254 3.46 -5.01 -11.76
CA PHE A 254 3.90 -3.62 -11.84
C PHE A 254 4.13 -3.00 -10.46
N GLY A 255 3.29 -3.28 -9.46
CA GLY A 255 3.48 -2.83 -8.08
C GLY A 255 4.78 -3.33 -7.46
N GLY A 256 5.18 -4.58 -7.78
CA GLY A 256 6.43 -5.19 -7.30
C GLY A 256 7.70 -4.72 -8.01
N ILE A 257 7.60 -3.98 -9.12
CA ILE A 257 8.77 -3.43 -9.82
C ILE A 257 9.27 -2.16 -9.09
N ASN A 258 10.58 -2.02 -9.01
CA ASN A 258 11.19 -0.80 -8.50
C ASN A 258 10.65 0.45 -9.24
N PHE A 259 10.05 1.38 -8.50
CA PHE A 259 9.40 2.57 -9.07
C PHE A 259 10.37 3.47 -9.85
N ALA A 260 11.68 3.40 -9.59
CA ALA A 260 12.68 4.10 -10.40
C ALA A 260 12.70 3.61 -11.86
N LEU A 261 12.39 2.32 -12.10
CA LEU A 261 12.29 1.77 -13.46
C LEU A 261 11.03 2.28 -14.18
N HIS A 262 9.91 2.44 -13.47
CA HIS A 262 8.73 3.08 -14.05
C HIS A 262 9.05 4.50 -14.53
N SER A 263 9.85 5.26 -13.77
CA SER A 263 10.26 6.61 -14.18
C SER A 263 11.12 6.62 -15.44
N GLN A 264 11.96 5.60 -15.65
CA GLN A 264 12.74 5.43 -16.89
C GLN A 264 11.83 5.09 -18.07
N ILE A 265 10.85 4.21 -17.86
CA ILE A 265 9.86 3.84 -18.90
C ILE A 265 9.05 5.07 -19.32
N VAL A 266 8.54 5.86 -18.37
CA VAL A 266 7.76 7.08 -18.64
C VAL A 266 8.61 8.13 -19.40
N ARG A 267 9.91 8.17 -19.16
CA ARG A 267 10.84 9.03 -19.91
C ARG A 267 11.26 8.47 -21.28
N GLY A 268 10.69 7.33 -21.71
CA GLY A 268 10.95 6.71 -23.01
C GLY A 268 12.18 5.80 -23.08
N ASN A 269 12.87 5.56 -21.95
CA ASN A 269 14.03 4.66 -21.91
C ASN A 269 13.64 3.21 -21.60
N PHE A 270 12.82 2.61 -22.46
CA PHE A 270 12.38 1.22 -22.35
C PHE A 270 13.56 0.23 -22.39
N ALA A 271 14.52 0.48 -23.30
CA ALA A 271 15.67 -0.40 -23.46
C ALA A 271 16.56 -0.44 -22.20
N GLY A 272 16.70 0.70 -21.52
CA GLY A 272 17.42 0.78 -20.24
C GLY A 272 16.73 -0.01 -19.13
N ALA A 273 15.40 0.12 -19.02
CA ALA A 273 14.63 -0.62 -18.04
C ALA A 273 14.70 -2.15 -18.27
N LEU A 274 14.56 -2.62 -19.51
CA LEU A 274 14.65 -4.05 -19.86
C LEU A 274 16.06 -4.65 -19.68
N LYS A 275 17.11 -3.83 -19.79
CA LYS A 275 18.50 -4.26 -19.57
C LYS A 275 18.90 -4.20 -18.09
N ASN A 276 18.08 -3.63 -17.23
CA ASN A 276 18.38 -3.53 -15.79
C ASN A 276 18.50 -4.94 -15.19
N PRO A 277 19.59 -5.26 -14.48
CA PRO A 277 19.82 -6.59 -13.91
C PRO A 277 18.79 -6.95 -12.82
N GLU A 278 18.32 -5.97 -12.04
CA GLU A 278 17.28 -6.17 -11.02
C GLU A 278 15.98 -6.63 -11.68
N PHE A 279 15.51 -5.91 -12.73
CA PHE A 279 14.32 -6.28 -13.48
C PHE A 279 14.42 -7.67 -14.12
N ARG A 280 15.56 -7.98 -14.72
CA ARG A 280 15.78 -9.31 -15.33
C ARG A 280 15.78 -10.42 -14.30
N SER A 281 16.40 -10.22 -13.14
CA SER A 281 16.40 -11.19 -12.05
C SER A 281 14.98 -11.38 -11.50
N TYR A 282 14.23 -10.30 -11.30
CA TYR A 282 12.84 -10.33 -10.87
C TYR A 282 11.97 -11.16 -11.82
N CYS A 283 12.01 -10.86 -13.12
CA CYS A 283 11.27 -11.63 -14.13
C CYS A 283 11.71 -13.10 -14.19
N SER A 284 13.03 -13.38 -14.09
CA SER A 284 13.54 -14.75 -14.13
C SER A 284 13.05 -15.58 -12.96
N ILE A 285 13.05 -15.02 -11.74
CA ILE A 285 12.58 -15.71 -10.55
C ILE A 285 11.07 -15.97 -10.65
N LEU A 286 10.28 -15.00 -11.12
CA LEU A 286 8.85 -15.20 -11.36
C LEU A 286 8.57 -16.32 -12.35
N ILE A 287 9.23 -16.31 -13.51
CA ILE A 287 9.01 -17.32 -14.54
C ILE A 287 9.41 -18.72 -14.02
N ILE A 288 10.56 -18.85 -13.38
CA ILE A 288 11.02 -20.11 -12.81
C ILE A 288 10.04 -20.61 -11.72
N GLY A 289 9.61 -19.72 -10.82
CA GLY A 289 8.64 -20.04 -9.77
C GLY A 289 7.32 -20.54 -10.36
N ILE A 290 6.76 -19.82 -11.34
CA ILE A 290 5.51 -20.22 -12.01
C ILE A 290 5.65 -21.60 -12.66
N LEU A 291 6.75 -21.86 -13.37
CA LEU A 291 6.99 -23.16 -14.02
C LEU A 291 7.10 -24.30 -13.01
N ILE A 292 7.83 -24.10 -11.90
CA ILE A 292 7.99 -25.13 -10.86
C ILE A 292 6.64 -25.44 -10.21
N VAL A 293 5.89 -24.42 -9.81
CA VAL A 293 4.59 -24.59 -9.13
C VAL A 293 3.57 -25.20 -10.12
N THR A 294 3.51 -24.73 -11.36
CA THR A 294 2.65 -25.32 -12.40
C THR A 294 2.95 -26.83 -12.55
N TRP A 295 4.23 -27.20 -12.66
CA TRP A 295 4.62 -28.60 -12.77
C TRP A 295 4.24 -29.43 -11.53
N GLY A 296 4.33 -28.86 -10.33
CA GLY A 296 3.83 -29.49 -9.10
C GLY A 296 2.33 -29.74 -9.17
N LEU A 297 1.55 -28.71 -9.49
CA LEU A 297 0.09 -28.74 -9.53
C LEU A 297 -0.47 -29.70 -10.60
N THR A 298 0.15 -29.82 -11.78
CA THR A 298 -0.29 -30.78 -12.79
C THR A 298 -0.23 -32.23 -12.34
N ARG A 299 0.50 -32.55 -11.27
CA ARG A 299 0.56 -33.89 -10.68
C ARG A 299 -0.54 -34.15 -9.66
N VAL A 300 -1.15 -33.12 -9.11
CA VAL A 300 -2.18 -33.19 -8.06
C VAL A 300 -3.57 -33.06 -8.60
N TYR A 301 -3.76 -32.23 -9.63
CA TYR A 301 -5.07 -32.12 -10.27
C TYR A 301 -5.44 -33.41 -11.00
N PRO A 302 -6.55 -34.08 -10.62
CA PRO A 302 -6.89 -35.42 -11.12
C PRO A 302 -7.07 -35.49 -12.62
N ASP A 303 -7.48 -34.40 -13.24
CA ASP A 303 -7.78 -34.31 -14.70
C ASP A 303 -6.61 -33.76 -15.52
N GLY A 304 -5.44 -33.48 -14.88
CA GLY A 304 -4.25 -32.99 -15.57
C GLY A 304 -4.47 -31.64 -16.30
N ASN A 305 -5.42 -30.82 -15.83
CA ASN A 305 -5.71 -29.54 -16.46
C ASN A 305 -4.54 -28.55 -16.27
N ALA A 306 -3.60 -28.61 -17.24
CA ALA A 306 -2.41 -27.76 -17.22
C ALA A 306 -2.75 -26.26 -17.28
N GLY A 307 -3.88 -25.89 -17.87
CA GLY A 307 -4.34 -24.50 -17.95
C GLY A 307 -4.73 -23.94 -16.60
N GLU A 308 -5.48 -24.69 -15.80
CA GLU A 308 -5.89 -24.33 -14.44
C GLU A 308 -4.68 -24.32 -13.49
N ALA A 309 -3.84 -25.34 -13.59
CA ALA A 309 -2.57 -25.40 -12.84
C ALA A 309 -1.70 -24.17 -13.11
N PHE A 310 -1.59 -23.75 -14.36
CA PHE A 310 -0.85 -22.54 -14.73
C PHE A 310 -1.50 -21.26 -14.19
N ARG A 311 -2.84 -21.13 -14.28
CA ARG A 311 -3.62 -19.99 -13.77
C ARG A 311 -3.34 -19.79 -12.28
N ASN A 312 -3.54 -20.85 -11.48
CA ASN A 312 -3.38 -20.80 -10.03
C ASN A 312 -1.90 -20.60 -9.62
N ALA A 313 -0.98 -21.27 -10.30
CA ALA A 313 0.46 -21.06 -10.10
C ALA A 313 0.89 -19.64 -10.40
N ALA A 314 0.45 -19.07 -11.53
CA ALA A 314 0.83 -17.72 -11.94
C ALA A 314 0.32 -16.68 -10.92
N PHE A 315 -0.95 -16.79 -10.51
CA PHE A 315 -1.53 -15.88 -9.52
C PHE A 315 -0.78 -15.95 -8.19
N THR A 316 -0.64 -17.15 -7.63
CA THR A 316 -0.05 -17.35 -6.30
C THR A 316 1.42 -16.97 -6.27
N VAL A 317 2.22 -17.37 -7.29
CA VAL A 317 3.64 -17.02 -7.34
C VAL A 317 3.85 -15.52 -7.47
N VAL A 318 3.07 -14.83 -8.32
CA VAL A 318 3.15 -13.37 -8.43
C VAL A 318 2.75 -12.73 -7.12
N SER A 319 1.65 -13.14 -6.51
CA SER A 319 1.15 -12.63 -5.23
C SER A 319 2.18 -12.75 -4.11
N ILE A 320 2.83 -13.91 -3.96
CA ILE A 320 3.85 -14.14 -2.94
C ILE A 320 5.13 -13.35 -3.26
N GLN A 321 5.61 -13.40 -4.49
CA GLN A 321 6.86 -12.73 -4.88
C GLN A 321 6.77 -11.21 -4.75
N THR A 322 5.62 -10.62 -5.04
CA THR A 322 5.38 -9.18 -4.89
C THR A 322 5.00 -8.79 -3.46
N THR A 323 4.92 -9.76 -2.56
CA THR A 323 4.45 -9.58 -1.17
C THR A 323 3.01 -9.07 -1.05
N THR A 324 2.19 -9.19 -2.11
CA THR A 324 0.79 -8.73 -2.09
C THR A 324 -0.07 -9.60 -1.18
N GLY A 325 -0.03 -10.93 -1.33
CA GLY A 325 -0.76 -11.84 -0.45
C GLY A 325 -2.22 -12.11 -0.84
N PHE A 326 -2.69 -11.68 -2.01
CA PHE A 326 -3.99 -12.12 -2.53
C PHE A 326 -4.00 -13.60 -2.85
N VAL A 327 -5.17 -14.23 -2.72
CA VAL A 327 -5.38 -15.65 -3.00
C VAL A 327 -6.55 -15.87 -3.96
N THR A 328 -6.43 -16.90 -4.81
CA THR A 328 -7.51 -17.38 -5.70
C THR A 328 -7.86 -18.83 -5.41
N ASP A 329 -6.97 -19.57 -4.75
CA ASP A 329 -7.14 -20.98 -4.44
C ASP A 329 -6.54 -21.30 -3.06
N ASP A 330 -6.97 -22.37 -2.42
CA ASP A 330 -6.43 -22.81 -1.13
C ASP A 330 -5.12 -23.57 -1.31
N PHE A 331 -4.02 -22.83 -1.27
CA PHE A 331 -2.66 -23.38 -1.40
C PHE A 331 -2.26 -24.33 -0.24
N ASN A 332 -3.03 -24.43 0.85
CA ASN A 332 -2.78 -25.41 1.89
C ASN A 332 -3.08 -26.85 1.40
N LEU A 333 -3.88 -26.98 0.33
CA LEU A 333 -4.18 -28.26 -0.31
C LEU A 333 -3.16 -28.64 -1.39
N TRP A 334 -2.18 -27.80 -1.64
CA TRP A 334 -1.16 -28.02 -2.66
C TRP A 334 -0.06 -28.98 -2.17
N PRO A 335 0.71 -29.64 -3.07
CA PRO A 335 1.74 -30.61 -2.72
C PRO A 335 2.94 -30.00 -2.00
#